data_3c4796ba7061c658f95d4071dd65ff2d
#
_entry.id   3c4796ba7061c658f95d4071dd65ff2d
#
_cell.length_a   1.000
_cell.length_b   1.000
_cell.length_c   1.000
_cell.angle_alpha   90.00
_cell.angle_beta   90.00
_cell.angle_gamma   90.00
#
_symmetry.space_group_name_H-M   'P 1'
#
loop_
_entity.id
_entity.type
_entity.pdbx_description
1 polymer ?
#
loop_
_entity_poly.entity_id
_entity_poly.type
_entity_poly.pdbx_seq_one_letter_code
_entity_poly.pdbx_strand_id
1 'polypeptide(L)'
;MLKLKVTERGIEMNVLLIICVILLIIVIGLYAFWQKLLKGKPGRVPGAEVEKKTYEEALVVDTRWKKEYDRVHAINAVSLPIKLFKDGSDILDDYKDKDIILYCVVDVTSRNTEKLLRERGFTKLHIGDGVKQYDYGKAIYTNVLLSEFKYRITKTSKKQLLNLGEEVLSDDEIRVSPKEIDSVLEKLDKDATIFIYNNNPEESKEVCKKLGENGYTIINLIEPFYTKKYRDAFYNPKDYDVNPAEQVSECSAWG
;
A
#
# COMPACT_ATOMS: atom_id res chain seq x y z
N MET A 1 38.83 1.77 61.16
CA MET A 1 38.24 0.79 60.18
C MET A 1 36.84 1.16 59.67
N LEU A 2 35.98 1.80 60.47
CA LEU A 2 34.60 2.15 60.05
C LEU A 2 34.53 3.32 59.04
N LYS A 3 35.40 4.31 59.11
CA LYS A 3 35.41 5.49 58.21
C LYS A 3 35.79 5.15 56.76
N LEU A 4 36.65 4.17 56.52
CA LEU A 4 37.05 3.73 55.17
C LEU A 4 35.90 3.00 54.45
N LYS A 5 35.12 2.16 55.15
CA LYS A 5 33.97 1.45 54.55
C LYS A 5 32.82 2.37 54.13
N VAL A 6 32.62 3.50 54.82
CA VAL A 6 31.59 4.49 54.49
C VAL A 6 31.97 5.27 53.22
N THR A 7 33.25 5.54 53.02
CA THR A 7 33.78 6.24 51.85
C THR A 7 33.70 5.35 50.60
N GLU A 8 34.02 4.06 50.69
CA GLU A 8 33.92 3.11 49.60
C GLU A 8 32.46 2.93 49.13
N ARG A 9 31.50 2.77 50.03
CA ARG A 9 30.07 2.68 49.71
C ARG A 9 29.54 3.97 49.04
N GLY A 10 30.04 5.14 49.44
CA GLY A 10 29.69 6.41 48.83
C GLY A 10 30.22 6.54 47.41
N ILE A 11 31.41 6.02 47.13
CA ILE A 11 31.99 6.01 45.80
C ILE A 11 31.24 5.03 44.88
N GLU A 12 30.92 3.83 45.34
CA GLU A 12 30.12 2.84 44.58
C GLU A 12 28.72 3.35 44.26
N MET A 13 28.03 4.02 45.20
CA MET A 13 26.73 4.63 44.97
C MET A 13 26.80 5.75 43.89
N ASN A 14 27.84 6.58 43.91
CA ASN A 14 28.01 7.63 42.94
C ASN A 14 28.31 7.07 41.53
N VAL A 15 29.12 6.01 41.43
CA VAL A 15 29.40 5.33 40.17
C VAL A 15 28.12 4.71 39.57
N LEU A 16 27.33 4.03 40.41
CA LEU A 16 26.05 3.45 39.98
C LEU A 16 25.07 4.52 39.49
N LEU A 17 24.99 5.65 40.20
CA LEU A 17 24.16 6.78 39.80
C LEU A 17 24.58 7.34 38.42
N ILE A 18 25.89 7.50 38.20
CA ILE A 18 26.44 7.97 36.92
C ILE A 18 26.08 7.00 35.79
N ILE A 19 26.22 5.70 36.01
CA ILE A 19 25.84 4.67 35.02
C ILE A 19 24.35 4.76 34.70
N CYS A 20 23.47 4.88 35.72
CA CYS A 20 22.03 5.03 35.49
C CYS A 20 21.69 6.27 34.69
N VAL A 21 22.33 7.40 34.94
CA VAL A 21 22.14 8.65 34.18
C VAL A 21 22.59 8.49 32.71
N ILE A 22 23.72 7.84 32.48
CA ILE A 22 24.21 7.58 31.12
C ILE A 22 23.23 6.69 30.35
N LEU A 23 22.76 5.60 30.97
CA LEU A 23 21.76 4.71 30.37
C LEU A 23 20.46 5.44 30.06
N LEU A 24 19.98 6.30 30.95
CA LEU A 24 18.80 7.11 30.72
C LEU A 24 18.96 8.05 29.52
N ILE A 25 20.11 8.71 29.41
CA ILE A 25 20.43 9.59 28.28
C ILE A 25 20.45 8.79 26.96
N ILE A 26 21.03 7.59 26.97
CA ILE A 26 21.05 6.70 25.80
C ILE A 26 19.62 6.32 25.41
N VAL A 27 18.78 5.92 26.35
CA VAL A 27 17.38 5.55 26.09
C VAL A 27 16.60 6.74 25.53
N ILE A 28 16.74 7.93 26.11
CA ILE A 28 16.11 9.16 25.60
C ILE A 28 16.61 9.48 24.19
N GLY A 29 17.90 9.35 23.94
CA GLY A 29 18.50 9.56 22.61
C GLY A 29 17.97 8.59 21.56
N LEU A 30 17.88 7.31 21.90
CA LEU A 30 17.31 6.28 21.04
C LEU A 30 15.82 6.54 20.78
N TYR A 31 15.07 6.91 21.81
CA TYR A 31 13.65 7.26 21.66
C TYR A 31 13.45 8.49 20.76
N ALA A 32 14.23 9.56 20.96
CA ALA A 32 14.17 10.75 20.11
C ALA A 32 14.59 10.45 18.67
N PHE A 33 15.61 9.60 18.47
CA PHE A 33 16.02 9.13 17.15
C PHE A 33 14.89 8.32 16.48
N TRP A 34 14.26 7.41 17.23
CA TRP A 34 13.13 6.63 16.77
C TRP A 34 11.93 7.51 16.37
N GLN A 35 11.58 8.49 17.20
CA GLN A 35 10.53 9.47 16.92
C GLN A 35 10.83 10.29 15.66
N LYS A 36 12.10 10.69 15.45
CA LYS A 36 12.53 11.40 14.24
C LYS A 36 12.44 10.52 13.00
N LEU A 37 12.73 9.23 13.12
CA LEU A 37 12.58 8.24 12.03
C LEU A 37 11.08 8.06 11.67
N LEU A 38 10.21 7.96 12.68
CA LEU A 38 8.76 7.80 12.49
C LEU A 38 8.09 9.06 11.92
N LYS A 39 8.53 10.27 12.31
CA LYS A 39 7.96 11.54 11.80
C LYS A 39 8.19 11.80 10.31
N GLY A 40 8.97 10.96 9.66
CA GLY A 40 9.23 11.08 8.24
C GLY A 40 10.23 12.18 7.86
N LYS A 41 10.73 12.10 6.63
CA LYS A 41 11.61 13.14 6.07
C LYS A 41 10.77 14.27 5.50
N PRO A 42 11.25 15.53 5.54
CA PRO A 42 10.59 16.64 4.85
C PRO A 42 10.31 16.28 3.37
N GLY A 43 9.16 16.70 2.85
CA GLY A 43 8.78 16.47 1.46
C GLY A 43 7.97 15.19 1.20
N ARG A 44 7.51 14.49 2.23
CA ARG A 44 6.53 13.41 2.07
C ARG A 44 5.12 13.95 1.94
N VAL A 45 4.30 13.19 1.21
CA VAL A 45 2.85 13.35 1.20
C VAL A 45 2.29 12.71 2.47
N PRO A 46 1.60 13.47 3.34
CA PRO A 46 0.98 12.91 4.54
C PRO A 46 0.01 11.79 4.22
N GLY A 47 -0.06 10.73 5.05
CA GLY A 47 -0.91 9.57 4.80
C GLY A 47 -2.38 9.92 4.60
N ALA A 48 -2.92 10.85 5.40
CA ALA A 48 -4.28 11.35 5.22
C ALA A 48 -4.51 12.05 3.86
N GLU A 49 -3.48 12.64 3.27
CA GLU A 49 -3.53 13.24 1.94
C GLU A 49 -3.38 12.15 0.87
N VAL A 50 -2.54 11.13 1.11
CA VAL A 50 -2.40 9.97 0.21
C VAL A 50 -3.76 9.32 -0.03
N GLU A 51 -4.55 9.03 1.02
CA GLU A 51 -5.86 8.37 0.89
C GLU A 51 -6.94 9.23 0.22
N LYS A 52 -6.76 10.55 0.21
CA LYS A 52 -7.68 11.48 -0.45
C LYS A 52 -7.42 11.65 -1.94
N LYS A 53 -6.24 11.23 -2.42
CA LYS A 53 -5.93 11.36 -3.85
C LYS A 53 -6.87 10.53 -4.70
N THR A 54 -7.46 11.20 -5.68
CA THR A 54 -8.22 10.54 -6.75
C THR A 54 -7.26 9.90 -7.75
N TYR A 55 -7.75 8.93 -8.50
CA TYR A 55 -6.96 8.35 -9.59
C TYR A 55 -6.53 9.41 -10.62
N GLU A 56 -7.35 10.43 -10.87
CA GLU A 56 -7.01 11.52 -11.80
C GLU A 56 -5.85 12.36 -11.30
N GLU A 57 -5.78 12.64 -9.99
CA GLU A 57 -4.71 13.42 -9.38
C GLU A 57 -3.39 12.63 -9.30
N ALA A 58 -3.43 11.40 -8.82
CA ALA A 58 -2.24 10.57 -8.68
C ALA A 58 -2.56 9.07 -8.64
N LEU A 59 -1.67 8.24 -9.18
CA LEU A 59 -1.67 6.81 -8.93
C LEU A 59 -0.94 6.53 -7.61
N VAL A 60 -1.64 5.95 -6.64
CA VAL A 60 -1.05 5.54 -5.35
C VAL A 60 -0.55 4.10 -5.44
N VAL A 61 0.71 3.87 -5.14
CA VAL A 61 1.39 2.57 -5.29
C VAL A 61 1.98 2.12 -3.96
N ASP A 62 1.54 0.98 -3.49
CA ASP A 62 2.18 0.24 -2.40
C ASP A 62 3.30 -0.63 -2.98
N THR A 63 4.54 -0.33 -2.59
CA THR A 63 5.73 -1.03 -3.09
C THR A 63 6.14 -2.23 -2.24
N ARG A 64 5.35 -2.55 -1.21
CA ARG A 64 5.53 -3.72 -0.36
C ARG A 64 5.08 -5.00 -1.07
N TRP A 65 5.38 -6.13 -0.44
CA TRP A 65 4.90 -7.42 -0.92
C TRP A 65 3.37 -7.53 -0.85
N LYS A 66 2.79 -8.27 -1.78
CA LYS A 66 1.34 -8.46 -1.89
C LYS A 66 0.69 -8.91 -0.58
N LYS A 67 1.33 -9.82 0.16
CA LYS A 67 0.83 -10.30 1.47
C LYS A 67 0.70 -9.18 2.52
N GLU A 68 1.60 -8.18 2.49
CA GLU A 68 1.54 -7.03 3.39
C GLU A 68 0.46 -6.04 2.95
N TYR A 69 0.36 -5.82 1.64
CA TYR A 69 -0.71 -5.04 1.05
C TYR A 69 -2.09 -5.62 1.41
N ASP A 70 -2.29 -6.95 1.31
CA ASP A 70 -3.57 -7.60 1.60
C ASP A 70 -4.02 -7.49 3.07
N ARG A 71 -3.12 -7.12 3.98
CA ARG A 71 -3.42 -6.93 5.40
C ARG A 71 -3.87 -5.50 5.72
N VAL A 72 -3.19 -4.53 5.17
CA VAL A 72 -3.42 -3.09 5.37
C VAL A 72 -2.82 -2.31 4.21
N HIS A 73 -3.56 -1.40 3.63
CA HIS A 73 -3.07 -0.51 2.57
C HIS A 73 -3.93 0.75 2.48
N ALA A 74 -3.40 1.80 1.85
CA ALA A 74 -4.19 2.99 1.51
C ALA A 74 -5.35 2.58 0.59
N ILE A 75 -6.55 3.01 0.92
CA ILE A 75 -7.81 2.54 0.29
C ILE A 75 -7.85 2.74 -1.24
N ASN A 76 -7.04 3.66 -1.75
CA ASN A 76 -6.91 4.01 -3.18
C ASN A 76 -5.62 3.46 -3.82
N ALA A 77 -4.83 2.64 -3.11
CA ALA A 77 -3.56 2.14 -3.61
C ALA A 77 -3.70 0.85 -4.43
N VAL A 78 -2.80 0.67 -5.39
CA VAL A 78 -2.51 -0.61 -6.05
C VAL A 78 -1.25 -1.24 -5.49
N SER A 79 -1.16 -2.57 -5.52
CA SER A 79 0.03 -3.31 -5.11
C SER A 79 0.98 -3.48 -6.30
N LEU A 80 2.14 -2.83 -6.24
CA LEU A 80 3.22 -3.01 -7.22
C LEU A 80 4.55 -3.18 -6.47
N PRO A 81 4.89 -4.38 -6.04
CA PRO A 81 6.11 -4.67 -5.29
C PRO A 81 7.38 -4.21 -6.01
N ILE A 82 8.37 -3.72 -5.27
CA ILE A 82 9.66 -3.26 -5.83
C ILE A 82 10.33 -4.30 -6.73
N LYS A 83 10.10 -5.59 -6.48
CA LYS A 83 10.62 -6.69 -7.30
C LYS A 83 10.28 -6.51 -8.78
N LEU A 84 9.06 -6.09 -9.10
CA LEU A 84 8.64 -5.80 -10.49
C LEU A 84 9.61 -4.84 -11.18
N PHE A 85 10.00 -3.77 -10.49
CA PHE A 85 10.85 -2.74 -11.07
C PHE A 85 12.32 -3.15 -11.14
N LYS A 86 12.78 -3.97 -10.20
CA LYS A 86 14.11 -4.61 -10.24
C LYS A 86 14.22 -5.59 -11.42
N ASP A 87 13.16 -6.32 -11.70
CA ASP A 87 13.06 -7.29 -12.80
C ASP A 87 12.76 -6.61 -14.15
N GLY A 88 12.68 -5.26 -14.18
CA GLY A 88 12.50 -4.48 -15.40
C GLY A 88 11.07 -4.42 -15.93
N SER A 89 10.06 -4.71 -15.11
CA SER A 89 8.66 -4.61 -15.51
C SER A 89 8.31 -3.23 -16.06
N ASP A 90 7.58 -3.20 -17.16
CA ASP A 90 7.12 -2.01 -17.86
C ASP A 90 5.68 -1.59 -17.46
N ILE A 91 5.14 -2.19 -16.41
CA ILE A 91 3.74 -2.01 -15.98
C ILE A 91 3.33 -0.55 -15.74
N LEU A 92 4.28 0.33 -15.43
CA LEU A 92 4.04 1.76 -15.24
C LEU A 92 4.48 2.64 -16.43
N ASP A 93 4.99 2.08 -17.52
CA ASP A 93 5.58 2.92 -18.58
C ASP A 93 4.60 3.87 -19.25
N ASP A 94 3.31 3.50 -19.30
CA ASP A 94 2.25 4.36 -19.80
C ASP A 94 1.81 5.46 -18.81
N TYR A 95 2.35 5.43 -17.57
CA TYR A 95 2.04 6.39 -16.50
C TYR A 95 3.12 7.46 -16.30
N LYS A 96 4.06 7.63 -17.23
CA LYS A 96 5.19 8.58 -17.11
C LYS A 96 4.74 10.02 -16.93
N ASP A 97 3.59 10.39 -17.48
CA ASP A 97 3.02 11.73 -17.40
C ASP A 97 2.13 11.94 -16.17
N LYS A 98 1.85 10.88 -15.40
CA LYS A 98 0.97 10.90 -14.23
C LYS A 98 1.78 11.10 -12.95
N ASP A 99 1.21 11.84 -12.02
CA ASP A 99 1.74 11.87 -10.66
C ASP A 99 1.59 10.49 -10.02
N ILE A 100 2.67 9.98 -9.42
CA ILE A 100 2.70 8.68 -8.76
C ILE A 100 3.19 8.88 -7.33
N ILE A 101 2.41 8.41 -6.36
CA ILE A 101 2.78 8.41 -4.95
C ILE A 101 3.18 7.00 -4.56
N LEU A 102 4.45 6.82 -4.19
CA LEU A 102 5.02 5.56 -3.74
C LEU A 102 5.07 5.52 -2.22
N TYR A 103 4.60 4.46 -1.59
CA TYR A 103 4.79 4.27 -0.16
C TYR A 103 5.16 2.82 0.17
N CYS A 104 5.64 2.58 1.39
CA CYS A 104 5.98 1.24 1.88
C CYS A 104 5.78 1.15 3.41
N VAL A 105 6.67 0.50 4.15
CA VAL A 105 6.59 0.43 5.62
C VAL A 105 6.94 1.77 6.27
N VAL A 106 8.08 2.35 5.88
CA VAL A 106 8.56 3.67 6.35
C VAL A 106 8.95 4.57 5.17
N ASP A 107 9.99 4.28 4.40
CA ASP A 107 10.32 4.96 3.14
C ASP A 107 11.47 4.28 2.36
N VAL A 108 12.06 3.21 2.89
CA VAL A 108 13.24 2.59 2.28
C VAL A 108 12.90 1.99 0.92
N THR A 109 11.93 1.10 0.87
CA THR A 109 11.53 0.41 -0.37
C THR A 109 10.94 1.39 -1.38
N SER A 110 10.10 2.34 -0.95
CA SER A 110 9.51 3.33 -1.84
C SER A 110 10.56 4.27 -2.46
N ARG A 111 11.59 4.67 -1.72
CA ARG A 111 12.71 5.47 -2.28
C ARG A 111 13.59 4.66 -3.23
N ASN A 112 13.81 3.39 -2.95
CA ASN A 112 14.52 2.51 -3.88
C ASN A 112 13.71 2.34 -5.19
N THR A 113 12.39 2.20 -5.09
CA THR A 113 11.50 2.16 -6.25
C THR A 113 11.51 3.49 -7.00
N GLU A 114 11.45 4.61 -6.28
CA GLU A 114 11.56 5.95 -6.87
C GLU A 114 12.84 6.08 -7.72
N LYS A 115 13.98 5.64 -7.18
CA LYS A 115 15.26 5.69 -7.91
C LYS A 115 15.20 4.88 -9.21
N LEU A 116 14.71 3.63 -9.16
CA LEU A 116 14.57 2.78 -10.34
C LEU A 116 13.64 3.40 -11.41
N LEU A 117 12.54 4.00 -10.98
CA LEU A 117 11.61 4.65 -11.90
C LEU A 117 12.18 5.94 -12.50
N ARG A 118 12.94 6.75 -11.71
CA ARG A 118 13.63 7.94 -12.23
C ARG A 118 14.67 7.58 -13.29
N GLU A 119 15.40 6.50 -13.12
CA GLU A 119 16.35 5.98 -14.12
C GLU A 119 15.65 5.59 -15.43
N ARG A 120 14.34 5.30 -15.39
CA ARG A 120 13.47 5.00 -16.54
C ARG A 120 12.73 6.23 -17.10
N GLY A 121 13.03 7.42 -16.59
CA GLY A 121 12.50 8.68 -17.10
C GLY A 121 11.20 9.17 -16.44
N PHE A 122 10.78 8.58 -15.31
CA PHE A 122 9.66 9.11 -14.54
C PHE A 122 10.07 10.37 -13.78
N THR A 123 9.34 11.45 -13.91
CA THR A 123 9.66 12.75 -13.29
C THR A 123 8.71 13.14 -12.17
N LYS A 124 7.45 12.68 -12.21
CA LYS A 124 6.37 13.04 -11.28
C LYS A 124 6.21 11.97 -10.19
N LEU A 125 7.26 11.77 -9.40
CA LEU A 125 7.28 10.77 -8.32
C LEU A 125 7.31 11.44 -6.96
N HIS A 126 6.45 10.99 -6.06
CA HIS A 126 6.31 11.47 -4.69
C HIS A 126 6.41 10.31 -3.72
N ILE A 127 6.89 10.58 -2.49
CA ILE A 127 6.93 9.58 -1.42
C ILE A 127 5.81 9.88 -0.43
N GLY A 128 4.92 8.92 -0.22
CA GLY A 128 3.89 8.98 0.82
C GLY A 128 4.37 8.44 2.15
N ASP A 129 3.65 8.77 3.23
CA ASP A 129 3.86 8.16 4.53
C ASP A 129 3.66 6.65 4.44
N GLY A 130 4.54 5.88 5.08
CA GLY A 130 4.42 4.43 5.16
C GLY A 130 3.45 3.98 6.25
N VAL A 131 3.13 2.68 6.26
CA VAL A 131 2.15 2.10 7.20
C VAL A 131 2.57 2.16 8.68
N LYS A 132 3.84 2.44 8.98
CA LYS A 132 4.30 2.74 10.36
C LYS A 132 4.20 4.23 10.73
N GLN A 133 3.93 5.11 9.77
CA GLN A 133 3.81 6.56 9.99
C GLN A 133 2.37 7.03 9.97
N TYR A 134 1.52 6.31 9.24
CA TYR A 134 0.10 6.58 9.15
C TYR A 134 -0.68 5.27 9.17
N ASP A 135 -1.79 5.23 9.90
CA ASP A 135 -2.69 4.09 9.96
C ASP A 135 -3.67 4.14 8.78
N TYR A 136 -3.38 3.37 7.74
CA TYR A 136 -4.24 3.21 6.57
C TYR A 136 -5.46 2.32 6.82
N GLY A 137 -5.59 1.78 8.03
CA GLY A 137 -6.70 0.89 8.35
C GLY A 137 -6.58 -0.51 7.74
N LYS A 138 -7.60 -1.33 7.99
CA LYS A 138 -7.66 -2.70 7.47
C LYS A 138 -8.08 -2.68 6.00
N ALA A 139 -7.42 -3.52 5.20
CA ALA A 139 -7.83 -3.75 3.82
C ALA A 139 -9.23 -4.38 3.74
N ILE A 140 -10.14 -3.74 3.03
CA ILE A 140 -11.54 -4.19 2.84
C ILE A 140 -11.86 -4.54 1.39
N TYR A 141 -11.00 -4.17 0.44
CA TYR A 141 -11.03 -4.57 -0.96
C TYR A 141 -9.65 -4.43 -1.59
N THR A 142 -9.46 -4.98 -2.78
CA THR A 142 -8.20 -4.95 -3.53
C THR A 142 -8.36 -4.12 -4.79
N ASN A 143 -7.53 -3.10 -4.98
CA ASN A 143 -7.41 -2.39 -6.25
C ASN A 143 -6.37 -3.05 -7.15
N VAL A 144 -6.66 -3.10 -8.42
CA VAL A 144 -5.79 -3.67 -9.45
C VAL A 144 -5.77 -2.81 -10.71
N LEU A 145 -4.68 -2.91 -11.46
CA LEU A 145 -4.58 -2.39 -12.82
C LEU A 145 -5.23 -3.35 -13.82
N LEU A 146 -5.47 -2.89 -15.04
CA LEU A 146 -6.21 -3.62 -16.07
C LEU A 146 -5.62 -4.99 -16.39
N SER A 147 -4.30 -5.10 -16.46
CA SER A 147 -3.62 -6.36 -16.75
C SER A 147 -3.87 -7.43 -15.68
N GLU A 148 -3.80 -7.04 -14.39
CA GLU A 148 -4.11 -7.90 -13.28
C GLU A 148 -5.61 -8.24 -13.23
N PHE A 149 -6.47 -7.28 -13.49
CA PHE A 149 -7.92 -7.45 -13.54
C PHE A 149 -8.33 -8.51 -14.57
N LYS A 150 -7.85 -8.38 -15.81
CA LYS A 150 -8.07 -9.34 -16.88
C LYS A 150 -7.57 -10.74 -16.54
N TYR A 151 -6.36 -10.84 -15.99
CA TYR A 151 -5.82 -12.13 -15.55
C TYR A 151 -6.70 -12.78 -14.48
N ARG A 152 -7.05 -12.03 -13.42
CA ARG A 152 -7.83 -12.56 -12.30
C ARG A 152 -9.23 -13.00 -12.71
N ILE A 153 -9.91 -12.28 -13.59
CA ILE A 153 -11.21 -12.70 -14.14
C ILE A 153 -11.11 -14.10 -14.77
N THR A 154 -10.05 -14.39 -15.53
CA THR A 154 -9.89 -15.68 -16.19
C THR A 154 -9.55 -16.82 -15.23
N LYS A 155 -8.94 -16.54 -14.09
CA LYS A 155 -8.46 -17.55 -13.12
C LYS A 155 -9.40 -17.77 -11.95
N THR A 156 -10.32 -16.87 -11.68
CA THR A 156 -11.29 -17.00 -10.58
C THR A 156 -12.48 -17.84 -11.07
N SER A 157 -12.69 -18.98 -10.43
CA SER A 157 -13.76 -19.93 -10.80
C SER A 157 -15.15 -19.43 -10.38
N LYS A 158 -15.29 -18.94 -9.14
CA LYS A 158 -16.55 -18.40 -8.63
C LYS A 158 -16.46 -16.88 -8.57
N LYS A 159 -17.04 -16.22 -9.55
CA LYS A 159 -16.97 -14.77 -9.72
C LYS A 159 -18.29 -14.18 -10.18
N GLN A 160 -18.47 -12.90 -9.91
CA GLN A 160 -19.49 -12.06 -10.49
C GLN A 160 -18.86 -10.76 -10.99
N LEU A 161 -19.37 -10.27 -12.12
CA LEU A 161 -18.94 -9.00 -12.71
C LEU A 161 -19.98 -7.94 -12.33
N LEU A 162 -19.53 -6.88 -11.69
CA LEU A 162 -20.36 -5.73 -11.32
C LEU A 162 -19.91 -4.51 -12.11
N ASN A 163 -20.70 -4.16 -13.10
CA ASN A 163 -20.48 -3.01 -13.96
C ASN A 163 -21.20 -1.79 -13.41
N LEU A 164 -20.45 -0.78 -13.06
CA LEU A 164 -20.97 0.51 -12.56
C LEU A 164 -20.98 1.60 -13.67
N GLY A 165 -20.51 1.25 -14.87
CA GLY A 165 -20.46 2.12 -16.03
C GLY A 165 -21.51 1.76 -17.10
N GLU A 166 -21.37 2.39 -18.26
CA GLU A 166 -22.30 2.19 -19.38
C GLU A 166 -21.84 1.08 -20.34
N GLU A 167 -20.55 0.84 -20.40
CA GLU A 167 -19.94 -0.08 -21.37
C GLU A 167 -20.04 -1.54 -20.92
N VAL A 168 -20.31 -2.43 -21.85
CA VAL A 168 -20.57 -3.85 -21.60
C VAL A 168 -19.30 -4.67 -21.76
N LEU A 169 -18.91 -5.42 -20.72
CA LEU A 169 -17.81 -6.37 -20.77
C LEU A 169 -18.28 -7.80 -21.09
N SER A 170 -19.43 -8.19 -20.56
CA SER A 170 -20.00 -9.52 -20.69
C SER A 170 -21.51 -9.49 -20.59
N ASP A 171 -22.17 -10.46 -21.26
CA ASP A 171 -23.64 -10.61 -21.18
C ASP A 171 -24.10 -11.02 -19.78
N ASP A 172 -23.21 -11.65 -18.98
CA ASP A 172 -23.52 -12.16 -17.63
C ASP A 172 -23.22 -11.15 -16.51
N GLU A 173 -22.88 -9.90 -16.86
CA GLU A 173 -22.59 -8.89 -15.86
C GLU A 173 -23.84 -8.34 -15.16
N ILE A 174 -23.68 -7.99 -13.89
CA ILE A 174 -24.69 -7.23 -13.14
C ILE A 174 -24.39 -5.76 -13.38
N ARG A 175 -25.33 -5.05 -14.02
CA ARG A 175 -25.22 -3.60 -14.24
C ARG A 175 -26.06 -2.83 -13.25
N VAL A 176 -25.47 -1.82 -12.65
CA VAL A 176 -26.14 -0.96 -11.70
C VAL A 176 -25.43 0.39 -11.58
N SER A 177 -26.21 1.46 -11.46
CA SER A 177 -25.64 2.76 -11.09
C SER A 177 -25.02 2.70 -9.69
N PRO A 178 -23.89 3.36 -9.42
CA PRO A 178 -23.30 3.43 -8.07
C PRO A 178 -24.29 3.84 -6.98
N LYS A 179 -25.24 4.74 -7.31
CA LYS A 179 -26.27 5.23 -6.37
C LYS A 179 -27.34 4.18 -6.05
N GLU A 180 -27.49 3.19 -6.91
CA GLU A 180 -28.54 2.16 -6.82
C GLU A 180 -28.00 0.80 -6.38
N ILE A 181 -26.77 0.76 -5.86
CA ILE A 181 -26.09 -0.50 -5.48
C ILE A 181 -26.94 -1.37 -4.55
N ASP A 182 -27.77 -0.79 -3.70
CA ASP A 182 -28.65 -1.52 -2.80
C ASP A 182 -29.68 -2.40 -3.53
N SER A 183 -30.08 -2.01 -4.74
CA SER A 183 -31.07 -2.75 -5.54
C SER A 183 -30.56 -4.11 -6.04
N VAL A 184 -29.24 -4.35 -6.02
CA VAL A 184 -28.63 -5.58 -6.52
C VAL A 184 -27.97 -6.42 -5.43
N LEU A 185 -27.99 -5.99 -4.17
CA LEU A 185 -27.31 -6.71 -3.08
C LEU A 185 -27.79 -8.16 -2.95
N GLU A 186 -29.08 -8.43 -3.13
CA GLU A 186 -29.64 -9.78 -3.08
C GLU A 186 -29.18 -10.69 -4.23
N LYS A 187 -28.69 -10.11 -5.33
CA LYS A 187 -28.14 -10.84 -6.49
C LYS A 187 -26.66 -11.15 -6.33
N LEU A 188 -25.97 -10.50 -5.37
CA LEU A 188 -24.56 -10.70 -5.12
C LEU A 188 -24.36 -11.89 -4.18
N ASP A 189 -23.51 -12.81 -4.63
CA ASP A 189 -23.12 -14.00 -3.87
C ASP A 189 -21.89 -13.69 -3.00
N LYS A 190 -22.03 -13.82 -1.68
CA LYS A 190 -20.94 -13.59 -0.72
C LYS A 190 -19.78 -14.56 -0.84
N ASP A 191 -20.01 -15.73 -1.43
CA ASP A 191 -18.96 -16.72 -1.66
C ASP A 191 -18.24 -16.52 -3.00
N ALA A 192 -18.72 -15.59 -3.82
CA ALA A 192 -18.06 -15.23 -5.08
C ALA A 192 -17.10 -14.04 -4.89
N THR A 193 -16.09 -13.97 -5.75
CA THR A 193 -15.30 -12.74 -5.89
C THR A 193 -16.03 -11.77 -6.81
N ILE A 194 -16.32 -10.59 -6.31
CA ILE A 194 -16.98 -9.51 -7.08
C ILE A 194 -15.91 -8.69 -7.78
N PHE A 195 -15.92 -8.70 -9.10
CA PHE A 195 -15.06 -7.86 -9.93
C PHE A 195 -15.81 -6.58 -10.29
N ILE A 196 -15.32 -5.45 -9.80
CA ILE A 196 -15.96 -4.15 -9.99
C ILE A 196 -15.15 -3.32 -11.00
N TYR A 197 -15.84 -2.69 -11.92
CA TYR A 197 -15.25 -1.76 -12.87
C TYR A 197 -16.21 -0.63 -13.23
N ASN A 198 -15.63 0.52 -13.55
CA ASN A 198 -16.34 1.75 -13.92
C ASN A 198 -15.45 2.57 -14.87
N ASN A 199 -16.06 3.49 -15.60
CA ASN A 199 -15.33 4.54 -16.31
C ASN A 199 -14.89 5.68 -15.38
N ASN A 200 -15.50 5.78 -14.20
CA ASN A 200 -15.12 6.71 -13.14
C ASN A 200 -14.65 5.93 -11.90
N PRO A 201 -13.34 5.77 -11.67
CA PRO A 201 -12.80 5.01 -10.53
C PRO A 201 -13.22 5.54 -9.15
N GLU A 202 -13.51 6.83 -9.03
CA GLU A 202 -13.92 7.43 -7.74
C GLU A 202 -15.33 6.97 -7.32
N GLU A 203 -16.23 6.77 -8.28
CA GLU A 203 -17.55 6.22 -7.99
C GLU A 203 -17.48 4.76 -7.56
N SER A 204 -16.58 3.97 -8.13
CA SER A 204 -16.39 2.57 -7.72
C SER A 204 -15.84 2.44 -6.31
N LYS A 205 -15.03 3.39 -5.84
CA LYS A 205 -14.44 3.41 -4.49
C LYS A 205 -15.49 3.33 -3.38
N GLU A 206 -16.54 4.15 -3.47
CA GLU A 206 -17.61 4.15 -2.46
C GLU A 206 -18.42 2.84 -2.47
N VAL A 207 -18.68 2.29 -3.65
CA VAL A 207 -19.33 0.99 -3.79
C VAL A 207 -18.46 -0.13 -3.20
N CYS A 208 -17.17 -0.15 -3.53
CA CYS A 208 -16.22 -1.13 -2.99
C CYS A 208 -16.13 -1.07 -1.47
N LYS A 209 -16.09 0.14 -0.90
CA LYS A 209 -16.07 0.34 0.55
C LYS A 209 -17.33 -0.25 1.18
N LYS A 210 -18.50 0.11 0.68
CA LYS A 210 -19.79 -0.39 1.18
C LYS A 210 -19.88 -1.91 1.13
N LEU A 211 -19.52 -2.53 0.00
CA LEU A 211 -19.57 -3.98 -0.15
C LEU A 211 -18.49 -4.67 0.71
N GLY A 212 -17.28 -4.13 0.78
CA GLY A 212 -16.20 -4.67 1.59
C GLY A 212 -16.52 -4.66 3.09
N GLU A 213 -17.12 -3.58 3.60
CA GLU A 213 -17.62 -3.47 4.97
C GLU A 213 -18.72 -4.50 5.27
N ASN A 214 -19.48 -4.92 4.24
CA ASN A 214 -20.49 -5.97 4.32
C ASN A 214 -19.94 -7.39 4.09
N GLY A 215 -18.61 -7.55 4.01
CA GLY A 215 -17.92 -8.85 3.96
C GLY A 215 -17.85 -9.50 2.58
N TYR A 216 -18.09 -8.76 1.50
CA TYR A 216 -17.84 -9.27 0.14
C TYR A 216 -16.34 -9.26 -0.18
N THR A 217 -15.89 -10.25 -0.95
CA THR A 217 -14.54 -10.27 -1.51
C THR A 217 -14.53 -9.49 -2.82
N ILE A 218 -13.77 -8.39 -2.89
CA ILE A 218 -13.83 -7.44 -4.00
C ILE A 218 -12.48 -7.26 -4.66
N ILE A 219 -12.48 -7.27 -5.98
CA ILE A 219 -11.39 -6.82 -6.83
C ILE A 219 -11.91 -5.64 -7.66
N ASN A 220 -11.34 -4.47 -7.44
CA ASN A 220 -11.71 -3.23 -8.09
C ASN A 220 -10.70 -2.84 -9.15
N LEU A 221 -11.15 -2.60 -10.36
CA LEU A 221 -10.34 -1.95 -11.38
C LEU A 221 -10.24 -0.46 -11.08
N ILE A 222 -9.05 0.00 -10.71
CA ILE A 222 -8.82 1.41 -10.35
C ILE A 222 -8.65 2.33 -11.57
N GLU A 223 -8.51 1.76 -12.76
CA GLU A 223 -8.41 2.51 -14.01
C GLU A 223 -9.78 2.61 -14.69
N PRO A 224 -10.03 3.67 -15.48
CA PRO A 224 -11.18 3.66 -16.38
C PRO A 224 -11.07 2.50 -17.35
N PHE A 225 -12.08 1.66 -17.41
CA PHE A 225 -12.04 0.39 -18.15
C PHE A 225 -11.71 0.54 -19.65
N TYR A 226 -12.14 1.63 -20.28
CA TYR A 226 -12.01 1.87 -21.72
C TYR A 226 -10.92 2.87 -22.10
N THR A 227 -9.96 3.13 -21.22
CA THR A 227 -8.83 3.97 -21.64
C THR A 227 -7.95 3.20 -22.63
N LYS A 228 -8.03 3.53 -23.90
CA LYS A 228 -7.05 3.11 -24.93
C LYS A 228 -5.63 3.63 -24.65
N LYS A 229 -5.47 4.40 -23.56
CA LYS A 229 -4.20 5.05 -23.20
C LYS A 229 -3.17 4.05 -22.71
N TYR A 230 -3.62 2.99 -22.03
CA TYR A 230 -2.73 2.03 -21.39
C TYR A 230 -2.71 0.71 -22.15
N ARG A 231 -1.51 0.19 -22.40
CA ARG A 231 -1.31 -1.11 -23.01
C ARG A 231 -1.60 -2.22 -22.00
N ASP A 232 -1.92 -3.40 -22.50
CA ASP A 232 -1.99 -4.59 -21.70
C ASP A 232 -0.57 -5.03 -21.29
N ALA A 233 -0.05 -4.53 -20.18
CA ALA A 233 1.17 -5.03 -19.60
C ALA A 233 0.97 -6.48 -19.15
N PHE A 234 2.00 -7.30 -19.31
CA PHE A 234 1.94 -8.70 -18.88
C PHE A 234 1.88 -8.80 -17.36
N TYR A 235 0.83 -9.43 -16.83
CA TYR A 235 0.69 -9.73 -15.41
C TYR A 235 1.11 -11.18 -15.13
N ASN A 236 2.10 -11.35 -14.25
CA ASN A 236 2.51 -12.65 -13.75
C ASN A 236 2.39 -12.68 -12.21
N PRO A 237 1.53 -13.52 -11.62
CA PRO A 237 1.31 -13.54 -10.18
C PRO A 237 2.58 -13.86 -9.37
N LYS A 238 3.54 -14.60 -9.95
CA LYS A 238 4.81 -14.94 -9.29
C LYS A 238 5.69 -13.72 -9.02
N ASP A 239 5.51 -12.64 -9.76
CA ASP A 239 6.27 -11.40 -9.57
C ASP A 239 5.78 -10.61 -8.34
N TYR A 240 4.61 -10.96 -7.82
CA TYR A 240 3.99 -10.41 -6.62
C TYR A 240 4.19 -11.28 -5.39
N ASP A 241 4.58 -12.56 -5.57
CA ASP A 241 4.82 -13.49 -4.49
C ASP A 241 6.19 -13.27 -3.86
N VAL A 242 6.23 -13.43 -2.54
CA VAL A 242 7.44 -13.29 -1.75
C VAL A 242 8.28 -14.56 -1.87
N ASN A 243 9.54 -14.41 -2.28
CA ASN A 243 10.54 -15.36 -1.86
C ASN A 243 10.92 -15.05 -0.39
N PRO A 244 10.66 -15.94 0.57
CA PRO A 244 10.98 -15.69 1.98
C PRO A 244 12.45 -15.29 2.24
N ALA A 245 13.39 -15.74 1.39
CA ALA A 245 14.79 -15.39 1.48
C ALA A 245 15.10 -13.94 1.06
N GLU A 246 14.27 -13.34 0.19
CA GLU A 246 14.39 -11.94 -0.26
C GLU A 246 13.72 -10.97 0.71
N GLN A 247 12.74 -11.44 1.48
CA GLN A 247 11.96 -10.65 2.44
C GLN A 247 12.82 -10.10 3.60
N VAL A 248 13.90 -10.81 3.95
CA VAL A 248 14.76 -10.46 5.10
C VAL A 248 15.62 -9.20 4.82
N SER A 249 15.84 -8.81 3.57
CA SER A 249 16.83 -7.80 3.24
C SER A 249 16.33 -6.35 3.20
N GLU A 250 15.04 -6.07 3.05
CA GLU A 250 14.60 -4.70 2.70
C GLU A 250 13.70 -3.97 3.70
N CYS A 251 12.85 -4.65 4.45
CA CYS A 251 12.00 -4.00 5.45
C CYS A 251 11.86 -4.76 6.77
N SER A 252 12.21 -6.05 6.81
CA SER A 252 12.06 -6.91 7.99
C SER A 252 13.13 -6.69 9.07
N ALA A 253 14.21 -5.98 8.77
CA ALA A 253 15.22 -5.56 9.76
C ALA A 253 14.68 -4.56 10.80
N TRP A 254 13.43 -4.11 10.67
CA TRP A 254 12.80 -3.07 11.48
C TRP A 254 11.42 -3.49 12.05
N GLY A 255 11.13 -4.79 12.01
CA GLY A 255 9.94 -5.37 12.64
C GLY A 255 10.05 -5.54 14.15
#